data_c2148418a96dad497a3a8d1cf3cdf2f7
#
_entry.id   c2148418a96dad497a3a8d1cf3cdf2f7
#
_cell.length_a   1.000
_cell.length_b   1.000
_cell.length_c   1.000
_cell.angle_alpha   90.00
_cell.angle_beta   90.00
_cell.angle_gamma   90.00
#
_symmetry.space_group_name_H-M   'P 1'
#
loop_
_entity.id
_entity.type
_entity.pdbx_description
1 polymer ?
#
loop_
_entity_poly.entity_id
_entity_poly.type
_entity_poly.pdbx_seq_one_letter_code
_entity_poly.pdbx_strand_id
1 'polypeptide(L)'
;MPKAEAFTCDCDVIHEDVVNRIRAAMPESQSFYALANLYKMFADNTRVRILWALSREKMCVCDLAVLLNMTKSALSHQLKLLRLANLVTYDRQGKIVYYSLSDDHVKDVFERGFEHIRE
;
A
#
# COMPACT_ATOMS: atom_id res chain seq x y z
N MET A 1 42.89 11.71 0.81
CA MET A 1 41.48 11.94 0.53
C MET A 1 40.73 10.63 0.50
N PRO A 2 39.60 10.56 1.19
CA PRO A 2 38.82 9.33 1.06
C PRO A 2 38.29 9.21 -0.37
N LYS A 3 38.28 8.01 -0.89
CA LYS A 3 37.68 7.73 -2.19
C LYS A 3 36.16 7.86 -2.08
N ALA A 4 35.53 8.38 -3.13
CA ALA A 4 34.08 8.34 -3.21
C ALA A 4 33.60 6.89 -3.12
N GLU A 5 32.48 6.67 -2.44
CA GLU A 5 31.89 5.34 -2.39
C GLU A 5 31.40 4.92 -3.77
N ALA A 6 31.39 3.61 -4.06
CA ALA A 6 31.08 3.09 -5.39
C ALA A 6 29.71 3.51 -5.92
N PHE A 7 28.76 3.80 -5.03
CA PHE A 7 27.39 4.22 -5.37
C PHE A 7 27.20 5.73 -5.28
N THR A 8 28.27 6.49 -5.08
CA THR A 8 28.23 7.95 -4.98
C THR A 8 28.88 8.58 -6.19
N CYS A 9 28.32 9.68 -6.68
CA CYS A 9 28.84 10.38 -7.83
C CYS A 9 30.04 11.24 -7.42
N ASP A 10 31.14 11.16 -8.20
CA ASP A 10 32.39 11.90 -7.97
C ASP A 10 32.56 13.01 -9.01
N CYS A 11 31.48 13.60 -9.49
CA CYS A 11 31.49 14.68 -10.46
C CYS A 11 30.68 15.87 -9.98
N ASP A 12 31.08 17.08 -10.44
CA ASP A 12 30.37 18.31 -10.17
C ASP A 12 29.54 18.79 -11.36
N VAL A 13 29.47 17.99 -12.41
CA VAL A 13 28.77 18.34 -13.65
C VAL A 13 27.30 17.99 -13.54
N ILE A 14 26.44 18.97 -13.81
CA ILE A 14 24.99 18.78 -13.84
C ILE A 14 24.57 18.58 -15.29
N HIS A 15 23.81 17.51 -15.52
CA HIS A 15 23.21 17.22 -16.83
C HIS A 15 21.85 17.94 -16.88
N GLU A 16 21.88 19.22 -17.24
CA GLU A 16 20.69 20.09 -17.20
C GLU A 16 19.55 19.61 -18.06
N ASP A 17 19.85 19.02 -19.22
CA ASP A 17 18.83 18.49 -20.12
C ASP A 17 18.03 17.35 -19.48
N VAL A 18 18.71 16.46 -18.74
CA VAL A 18 18.07 15.38 -18.01
C VAL A 18 17.19 15.94 -16.88
N VAL A 19 17.77 16.85 -16.08
CA VAL A 19 17.04 17.48 -14.96
C VAL A 19 15.79 18.20 -15.45
N ASN A 20 15.91 18.98 -16.53
CA ASN A 20 14.78 19.75 -17.07
C ASN A 20 13.71 18.82 -17.64
N ARG A 21 14.09 17.74 -18.32
CA ARG A 21 13.16 16.78 -18.89
C ARG A 21 12.35 16.08 -17.77
N ILE A 22 13.03 15.64 -16.72
CA ILE A 22 12.37 14.96 -15.60
C ILE A 22 11.50 15.95 -14.83
N ARG A 23 11.99 17.16 -14.59
CA ARG A 23 11.23 18.22 -13.90
C ARG A 23 9.94 18.54 -14.64
N ALA A 24 9.98 18.61 -15.96
CA ALA A 24 8.81 18.90 -16.79
C ALA A 24 7.76 17.78 -16.73
N ALA A 25 8.19 16.54 -16.52
CA ALA A 25 7.30 15.39 -16.43
C ALA A 25 6.82 15.11 -15.00
N MET A 26 7.41 15.78 -14.01
CA MET A 26 7.19 15.49 -12.60
C MET A 26 5.78 15.90 -12.17
N PRO A 27 5.03 15.00 -11.49
CA PRO A 27 3.73 15.37 -10.93
C PRO A 27 3.83 16.49 -9.89
N GLU A 28 2.68 17.07 -9.57
CA GLU A 28 2.61 18.10 -8.53
C GLU A 28 2.97 17.52 -7.15
N SER A 29 3.45 18.38 -6.26
CA SER A 29 3.82 17.99 -4.90
C SER A 29 2.69 17.28 -4.16
N GLN A 30 1.45 17.74 -4.33
CA GLN A 30 0.28 17.14 -3.69
C GLN A 30 0.08 15.67 -4.12
N SER A 31 0.37 15.36 -5.38
CA SER A 31 0.28 13.98 -5.88
C SER A 31 1.27 13.07 -5.17
N PHE A 32 2.47 13.55 -4.89
CA PHE A 32 3.46 12.79 -4.14
C PHE A 32 3.03 12.57 -2.69
N TYR A 33 2.48 13.59 -2.03
CA TYR A 33 1.96 13.44 -0.67
C TYR A 33 0.82 12.42 -0.61
N ALA A 34 -0.09 12.49 -1.56
CA ALA A 34 -1.22 11.56 -1.63
C ALA A 34 -0.73 10.12 -1.86
N LEU A 35 0.23 9.93 -2.76
CA LEU A 35 0.80 8.62 -3.03
C LEU A 35 1.54 8.06 -1.82
N ALA A 36 2.33 8.89 -1.15
CA ALA A 36 3.05 8.49 0.06
C ALA A 36 2.08 8.07 1.16
N ASN A 37 0.97 8.81 1.33
CA ASN A 37 -0.05 8.47 2.31
C ASN A 37 -0.75 7.15 1.98
N LEU A 38 -1.00 6.90 0.70
CA LEU A 38 -1.53 5.61 0.25
C LEU A 38 -0.59 4.48 0.65
N TYR A 39 0.69 4.60 0.36
CA TYR A 39 1.67 3.56 0.66
C TYR A 39 1.87 3.33 2.16
N LYS A 40 1.64 4.32 2.99
CA LYS A 40 1.66 4.13 4.45
C LYS A 40 0.63 3.10 4.90
N MET A 41 -0.51 3.01 4.21
CA MET A 41 -1.54 2.03 4.53
C MET A 41 -1.09 0.61 4.24
N PHE A 42 -0.15 0.42 3.31
CA PHE A 42 0.44 -0.87 2.99
C PHE A 42 1.67 -1.19 3.84
N ALA A 43 2.20 -0.22 4.57
CA ALA A 43 3.44 -0.36 5.35
C ALA A 43 3.17 -0.86 6.77
N ASP A 44 2.24 -1.80 6.93
CA ASP A 44 1.89 -2.39 8.20
C ASP A 44 1.58 -3.87 7.99
N ASN A 45 2.20 -4.72 8.81
CA ASN A 45 2.08 -6.17 8.66
C ASN A 45 0.62 -6.65 8.74
N THR A 46 -0.14 -6.13 9.69
CA THR A 46 -1.54 -6.53 9.89
C THR A 46 -2.40 -6.09 8.70
N ARG A 47 -2.25 -4.85 8.26
CA ARG A 47 -3.05 -4.33 7.14
C ARG A 47 -2.74 -5.07 5.83
N VAL A 48 -1.46 -5.36 5.55
CA VAL A 48 -1.11 -6.14 4.36
C VAL A 48 -1.74 -7.53 4.39
N ARG A 49 -1.76 -8.18 5.56
CA ARG A 49 -2.40 -9.49 5.72
C ARG A 49 -3.90 -9.43 5.45
N ILE A 50 -4.57 -8.40 5.95
CA ILE A 50 -5.99 -8.17 5.69
C ILE A 50 -6.23 -8.03 4.18
N LEU A 51 -5.46 -7.17 3.53
CA LEU A 51 -5.61 -6.90 2.10
C LEU A 51 -5.35 -8.16 1.26
N TRP A 52 -4.34 -8.93 1.62
CA TRP A 52 -4.04 -10.19 0.93
C TRP A 52 -5.21 -11.17 1.05
N ALA A 53 -5.73 -11.36 2.25
CA ALA A 53 -6.86 -12.26 2.48
C ALA A 53 -8.06 -11.85 1.64
N LEU A 54 -8.40 -10.56 1.64
CA LEU A 54 -9.53 -10.05 0.87
C LEU A 54 -9.29 -10.08 -0.64
N SER A 55 -8.03 -10.13 -1.08
CA SER A 55 -7.73 -10.30 -2.50
C SER A 55 -8.07 -11.70 -3.00
N ARG A 56 -8.12 -12.67 -2.10
CA ARG A 56 -8.46 -14.06 -2.43
C ARG A 56 -9.96 -14.26 -2.47
N GLU A 57 -10.66 -13.69 -1.49
CA GLU A 57 -12.09 -13.89 -1.34
C GLU A 57 -12.66 -12.83 -0.39
N LYS A 58 -13.89 -12.38 -0.64
CA LYS A 58 -14.55 -11.51 0.34
C LYS A 58 -14.78 -12.33 1.61
N MET A 59 -14.67 -11.69 2.77
CA MET A 59 -14.76 -12.36 4.05
C MET A 59 -15.56 -11.52 5.03
N CYS A 60 -16.31 -12.19 5.90
CA CYS A 60 -16.95 -11.51 7.01
C CYS A 60 -15.94 -11.22 8.12
N VAL A 61 -16.28 -10.28 8.99
CA VAL A 61 -15.40 -9.85 10.09
C VAL A 61 -15.01 -11.02 10.99
N CYS A 62 -15.97 -11.89 11.30
CA CYS A 62 -15.70 -13.05 12.17
C CYS A 62 -14.65 -13.98 11.59
N ASP A 63 -14.81 -14.34 10.32
CA ASP A 63 -13.88 -15.24 9.65
C ASP A 63 -12.49 -14.65 9.50
N LEU A 64 -12.44 -13.37 9.17
CA LEU A 64 -11.18 -12.64 9.02
C LEU A 64 -10.45 -12.54 10.37
N ALA A 65 -11.19 -12.30 11.46
CA ALA A 65 -10.62 -12.27 12.81
C ALA A 65 -10.00 -13.63 13.20
N VAL A 66 -10.68 -14.73 12.88
CA VAL A 66 -10.16 -16.09 13.12
C VAL A 66 -8.91 -16.33 12.29
N LEU A 67 -8.96 -16.03 11.00
CA LEU A 67 -7.81 -16.21 10.10
C LEU A 67 -6.57 -15.49 10.60
N LEU A 68 -6.72 -14.25 11.05
CA LEU A 68 -5.61 -13.40 11.44
C LEU A 68 -5.28 -13.48 12.93
N ASN A 69 -6.02 -14.30 13.68
CA ASN A 69 -5.86 -14.44 15.13
C ASN A 69 -5.94 -13.10 15.86
N MET A 70 -6.97 -12.34 15.55
CA MET A 70 -7.23 -11.02 16.11
C MET A 70 -8.58 -10.99 16.81
N THR A 71 -8.75 -10.06 17.74
CA THR A 71 -10.08 -9.76 18.28
C THR A 71 -10.88 -9.02 17.21
N LYS A 72 -12.20 -9.15 17.26
CA LYS A 72 -13.08 -8.40 16.35
C LYS A 72 -12.91 -6.90 16.51
N SER A 73 -12.67 -6.44 17.74
CA SER A 73 -12.46 -5.03 18.03
C SER A 73 -11.20 -4.49 17.36
N ALA A 74 -10.08 -5.18 17.50
CA ALA A 74 -8.82 -4.80 16.87
C ALA A 74 -8.94 -4.82 15.35
N LEU A 75 -9.54 -5.87 14.81
CA LEU A 75 -9.74 -6.00 13.37
C LEU A 75 -10.66 -4.89 12.83
N SER A 76 -11.76 -4.61 13.51
CA SER A 76 -12.70 -3.57 13.08
C SER A 76 -12.03 -2.21 13.04
N HIS A 77 -11.12 -1.93 13.96
CA HIS A 77 -10.33 -0.69 13.94
C HIS A 77 -9.46 -0.60 12.68
N GLN A 78 -8.77 -1.68 12.34
CA GLN A 78 -7.94 -1.72 11.13
C GLN A 78 -8.79 -1.60 9.86
N LEU A 79 -9.92 -2.29 9.81
CA LEU A 79 -10.83 -2.23 8.67
C LEU A 79 -11.40 -0.82 8.47
N LYS A 80 -11.66 -0.11 9.56
CA LYS A 80 -12.11 1.28 9.48
C LYS A 80 -11.05 2.16 8.81
N LEU A 81 -9.78 2.01 9.20
CA LEU A 81 -8.69 2.77 8.60
C LEU A 81 -8.57 2.47 7.10
N LEU A 82 -8.65 1.19 6.73
CA LEU A 82 -8.57 0.78 5.33
C LEU A 82 -9.77 1.28 4.51
N ARG A 83 -10.95 1.31 5.10
CA ARG A 83 -12.15 1.84 4.46
C ARG A 83 -12.03 3.34 4.23
N LEU A 84 -11.57 4.09 5.23
CA LEU A 84 -11.37 5.54 5.10
C LEU A 84 -10.32 5.88 4.03
N ALA A 85 -9.37 4.98 3.80
CA ALA A 85 -8.36 5.12 2.74
C ALA A 85 -8.86 4.60 1.39
N ASN A 86 -10.11 4.19 1.29
CA ASN A 86 -10.72 3.64 0.07
C ASN A 86 -10.04 2.38 -0.48
N LEU A 87 -9.48 1.57 0.41
CA LEU A 87 -8.83 0.32 0.02
C LEU A 87 -9.75 -0.89 0.14
N VAL A 88 -10.75 -0.81 1.02
CA VAL A 88 -11.76 -1.86 1.19
C VAL A 88 -13.15 -1.25 1.20
N THR A 89 -14.12 -2.10 0.86
CA THR A 89 -15.54 -1.78 0.96
C THR A 89 -16.22 -2.84 1.82
N TYR A 90 -17.43 -2.57 2.27
CA TYR A 90 -18.18 -3.56 3.03
C TYR A 90 -19.62 -3.65 2.53
N ASP A 91 -20.22 -4.79 2.79
CA ASP A 91 -21.62 -5.08 2.50
C ASP A 91 -22.23 -5.77 3.71
N ARG A 92 -23.29 -5.18 4.25
CA ARG A 92 -23.98 -5.73 5.41
C ARG A 92 -25.15 -6.59 4.94
N GLN A 93 -25.14 -7.86 5.37
CA GLN A 93 -26.22 -8.80 5.10
C GLN A 93 -26.78 -9.26 6.45
N GLY A 94 -27.83 -8.63 6.91
CA GLY A 94 -28.41 -8.91 8.23
C GLY A 94 -27.42 -8.50 9.33
N LYS A 95 -26.99 -9.48 10.11
CA LYS A 95 -26.02 -9.28 11.21
C LYS A 95 -24.57 -9.47 10.75
N ILE A 96 -24.37 -9.89 9.50
CA ILE A 96 -23.05 -10.22 8.98
C ILE A 96 -22.53 -9.08 8.12
N VAL A 97 -21.30 -8.67 8.37
CA VAL A 97 -20.62 -7.64 7.56
C VAL A 97 -19.49 -8.31 6.79
N TYR A 98 -19.58 -8.26 5.46
CA TYR A 98 -18.57 -8.77 4.55
C TYR A 98 -17.71 -7.63 4.05
N TYR A 99 -16.40 -7.88 3.98
CA TYR A 99 -15.44 -6.93 3.42
C TYR A 99 -14.83 -7.48 2.14
N SER A 100 -14.49 -6.59 1.23
CA SER A 100 -13.79 -6.90 -0.01
C SER A 100 -12.89 -5.73 -0.40
N LEU A 101 -11.95 -5.99 -1.32
CA LEU A 101 -11.11 -4.90 -1.84
C LEU A 101 -11.97 -3.94 -2.66
N SER A 102 -11.59 -2.66 -2.64
CA SER A 102 -12.31 -1.62 -3.38
C SER A 102 -12.23 -1.83 -4.89
N ASP A 103 -11.05 -2.25 -5.37
CA ASP A 103 -10.80 -2.48 -6.80
C ASP A 103 -9.55 -3.34 -6.99
N ASP A 104 -9.25 -3.70 -8.24
CA ASP A 104 -8.11 -4.53 -8.58
C ASP A 104 -6.76 -3.83 -8.41
N HIS A 105 -6.73 -2.50 -8.41
CA HIS A 105 -5.50 -1.74 -8.20
C HIS A 105 -4.89 -2.04 -6.84
N VAL A 106 -5.71 -2.23 -5.81
CA VAL A 106 -5.24 -2.56 -4.45
C VAL A 106 -4.46 -3.86 -4.46
N LYS A 107 -4.98 -4.86 -5.16
CA LYS A 107 -4.33 -6.16 -5.30
C LYS A 107 -2.98 -6.02 -6.02
N ASP A 108 -2.94 -5.25 -7.11
CA ASP A 108 -1.73 -5.08 -7.91
C ASP A 108 -0.58 -4.48 -7.10
N VAL A 109 -0.87 -3.54 -6.21
CA VAL A 109 0.15 -2.87 -5.40
C VAL A 109 0.95 -3.88 -4.57
N PHE A 110 0.29 -4.73 -3.78
CA PHE A 110 1.02 -5.67 -2.93
C PHE A 110 1.51 -6.91 -3.67
N GLU A 111 0.86 -7.32 -4.76
CA GLU A 111 1.36 -8.45 -5.56
C GLU A 111 2.67 -8.11 -6.24
N ARG A 112 2.81 -6.90 -6.77
CA ARG A 112 4.07 -6.43 -7.33
C ARG A 112 5.17 -6.39 -6.26
N GLY A 113 4.83 -5.97 -5.06
CA GLY A 113 5.75 -6.01 -3.92
C GLY A 113 6.22 -7.42 -3.62
N PHE A 114 5.30 -8.39 -3.58
CA PHE A 114 5.66 -9.81 -3.36
C PHE A 114 6.58 -10.34 -4.46
N GLU A 115 6.29 -10.03 -5.73
CA GLU A 115 7.15 -10.42 -6.84
C GLU A 115 8.57 -9.91 -6.63
N HIS A 116 8.69 -8.65 -6.23
CA HIS A 116 9.99 -8.01 -6.02
C HIS A 116 10.79 -8.68 -4.91
N ILE A 117 10.18 -8.95 -3.76
CA ILE A 117 10.91 -9.54 -2.62
C ILE A 117 11.23 -11.01 -2.80
N ARG A 118 10.61 -11.68 -3.77
CA ARG A 118 10.86 -13.11 -4.08
C ARG A 118 11.84 -13.32 -5.23
N GLU A 119 12.35 -12.25 -5.81
CA GLU A 119 13.34 -12.33 -6.88
C GLU A 119 14.67 -12.91 -6.39
#